data_132a825127e574006ac53eec982830ce
#
_entry.id   132a825127e574006ac53eec982830ce
#
_cell.length_a   1.000
_cell.length_b   1.000
_cell.length_c   1.000
_cell.angle_alpha   90.00
_cell.angle_beta   90.00
_cell.angle_gamma   90.00
#
_symmetry.space_group_name_H-M   'P 1'
#
loop_
_entity.id
_entity.type
_entity.pdbx_description
1 polymer ?
#
loop_
_entity_poly.entity_id
_entity_poly.type
_entity_poly.pdbx_seq_one_letter_code
_entity_poly.pdbx_strand_id
1 'polypeptide(L)'
;LAKCMAGESGIAFISIEGSGFRAMFWGVDVLKMISFISKARKLAREWGACIAFIDEIDAVGASRGGVMGGGRHTMGMGGAGGMMGGGTGALTRLLYEMDGVEDPTRWERFRSRIYHLFGKKSPEREWHVLFMGSTNRPDVLDPALTRPGRFDRKIEVAPPDRTGRKAIIEYYLEKIQHDESIDIEAIVADTTGYTPAQIMSAITKDAVRMAVFDGRNRVCQRDIDLAFQEQIMGLENPIEDMQEDQREQVAYHEAGHAVAIYHLMPEQRIVRATIIRRSNSLGYVLPASNFEIYATPLNWFVRRIMVSLGGDIATKIWSGEPWSGTGGDFQNVRNMLQALAAQGFFGPPVQDPTTMQWKVSDHESKFTQFWKQAEETTERLIREHWEEVEAIAGALLDRDDLSGKEIVEIIQQVSGKPVREGEDEPVEELVAASHPVALSDNGDKQPKKAKKKEPKPIER
;
A
#
# COMPACT_ATOMS: atom_id res chain seq x y z
N LEU A 1 16.80 -7.77 5.63
CA LEU A 1 16.55 -9.13 6.07
C LEU A 1 17.71 -10.07 5.70
N ALA A 2 18.03 -10.27 4.40
CA ALA A 2 19.07 -11.21 3.95
C ALA A 2 20.46 -10.92 4.54
N LYS A 3 20.88 -9.65 4.63
CA LYS A 3 22.14 -9.25 5.28
C LYS A 3 22.13 -9.53 6.79
N CYS A 4 21.01 -9.28 7.47
CA CYS A 4 20.88 -9.57 8.90
C CYS A 4 20.98 -11.09 9.16
N MET A 5 20.30 -11.90 8.33
CA MET A 5 20.40 -13.36 8.42
C MET A 5 21.85 -13.86 8.25
N ALA A 6 22.59 -13.30 7.31
CA ALA A 6 24.00 -13.65 7.10
C ALA A 6 24.87 -13.23 8.29
N GLY A 7 24.65 -12.02 8.83
CA GLY A 7 25.38 -11.51 9.99
C GLY A 7 25.13 -12.33 11.26
N GLU A 8 23.88 -12.65 11.56
CA GLU A 8 23.52 -13.46 12.72
C GLU A 8 23.96 -14.93 12.60
N SER A 9 23.93 -15.47 11.37
CA SER A 9 24.37 -16.87 11.13
C SER A 9 25.88 -17.02 11.00
N GLY A 10 26.64 -15.93 10.87
CA GLY A 10 28.08 -15.98 10.63
C GLY A 10 28.49 -16.57 9.28
N ILE A 11 27.61 -16.60 8.28
CA ILE A 11 27.86 -17.16 6.96
C ILE A 11 28.15 -16.07 5.92
N ALA A 12 28.82 -16.45 4.82
CA ALA A 12 29.16 -15.51 3.75
C ALA A 12 27.88 -14.98 3.05
N PHE A 13 27.95 -13.72 2.61
CA PHE A 13 26.88 -13.04 1.86
C PHE A 13 27.42 -12.46 0.57
N ILE A 14 26.73 -12.72 -0.53
CA ILE A 14 26.97 -12.07 -1.82
C ILE A 14 25.63 -11.60 -2.40
N SER A 15 25.58 -10.39 -2.92
CA SER A 15 24.38 -9.84 -3.54
C SER A 15 24.64 -9.31 -4.92
N ILE A 16 23.61 -9.35 -5.75
CA ILE A 16 23.56 -8.71 -7.07
C ILE A 16 22.13 -8.22 -7.30
N GLU A 17 22.01 -7.12 -8.02
CA GLU A 17 20.74 -6.62 -8.52
C GLU A 17 20.37 -7.35 -9.82
N GLY A 18 19.10 -7.72 -10.02
CA GLY A 18 18.60 -8.40 -11.21
C GLY A 18 18.87 -7.63 -12.50
N SER A 19 18.78 -6.30 -12.45
CA SER A 19 19.16 -5.39 -13.53
C SER A 19 20.65 -5.52 -13.91
N GLY A 20 21.53 -5.83 -12.97
CA GLY A 20 22.97 -6.04 -13.17
C GLY A 20 23.31 -7.22 -14.09
N PHE A 21 22.37 -8.16 -14.29
CA PHE A 21 22.55 -9.22 -15.27
C PHE A 21 22.21 -8.77 -16.70
N ARG A 22 21.42 -7.72 -16.89
CA ARG A 22 21.13 -7.20 -18.22
C ARG A 22 22.40 -6.66 -18.86
N ALA A 23 22.66 -7.08 -20.09
CA ALA A 23 23.78 -6.61 -20.87
C ALA A 23 23.33 -6.27 -22.29
N MET A 24 23.97 -5.24 -22.89
CA MET A 24 23.70 -4.84 -24.26
C MET A 24 24.15 -5.91 -25.28
N PHE A 25 25.15 -6.74 -24.90
CA PHE A 25 25.69 -7.78 -25.75
C PHE A 25 25.16 -9.15 -25.36
N TRP A 26 24.77 -9.93 -26.36
CA TRP A 26 24.23 -11.28 -26.22
C TRP A 26 25.23 -12.21 -25.52
N GLY A 27 24.77 -12.95 -24.51
CA GLY A 27 25.57 -13.92 -23.76
C GLY A 27 26.39 -13.38 -22.60
N VAL A 28 26.55 -12.06 -22.45
CA VAL A 28 27.25 -11.46 -21.30
C VAL A 28 26.44 -11.62 -20.01
N ASP A 29 25.12 -11.61 -20.12
CA ASP A 29 24.17 -11.90 -19.04
C ASP A 29 24.39 -13.29 -18.44
N VAL A 30 24.59 -14.31 -19.29
CA VAL A 30 24.91 -15.69 -18.90
C VAL A 30 26.26 -15.77 -18.18
N LEU A 31 27.29 -15.09 -18.71
CA LEU A 31 28.62 -15.07 -18.10
C LEU A 31 28.61 -14.39 -16.71
N LYS A 32 27.88 -13.29 -16.56
CA LYS A 32 27.70 -12.63 -15.26
C LYS A 32 27.03 -13.57 -14.25
N MET A 33 25.98 -14.30 -14.66
CA MET A 33 25.30 -15.28 -13.82
C MET A 33 26.24 -16.38 -13.37
N ILE A 34 27.01 -16.97 -14.29
CA ILE A 34 28.02 -17.98 -13.98
C ILE A 34 29.06 -17.43 -13.00
N SER A 35 29.56 -16.23 -13.22
CA SER A 35 30.53 -15.59 -12.34
C SER A 35 29.97 -15.40 -10.92
N PHE A 36 28.73 -14.89 -10.80
CA PHE A 36 28.05 -14.69 -9.53
C PHE A 36 27.92 -16.00 -8.74
N ILE A 37 27.41 -17.05 -9.38
CA ILE A 37 27.22 -18.35 -8.73
C ILE A 37 28.57 -19.01 -8.39
N SER A 38 29.59 -18.86 -9.26
CA SER A 38 30.92 -19.37 -8.97
C SER A 38 31.55 -18.70 -7.76
N LYS A 39 31.34 -17.38 -7.56
CA LYS A 39 31.76 -16.64 -6.37
C LYS A 39 31.01 -17.14 -5.13
N ALA A 40 29.68 -17.33 -5.21
CA ALA A 40 28.88 -17.85 -4.10
C ALA A 40 29.39 -19.25 -3.68
N ARG A 41 29.64 -20.14 -4.63
CA ARG A 41 30.22 -21.47 -4.35
C ARG A 41 31.62 -21.39 -3.73
N LYS A 42 32.45 -20.43 -4.16
CA LYS A 42 33.77 -20.23 -3.55
C LYS A 42 33.65 -19.79 -2.10
N LEU A 43 32.82 -18.80 -1.82
CA LEU A 43 32.55 -18.33 -0.47
C LEU A 43 31.94 -19.43 0.43
N ALA A 44 31.02 -20.21 -0.10
CA ALA A 44 30.43 -21.34 0.62
C ALA A 44 31.47 -22.38 1.05
N ARG A 45 32.48 -22.65 0.21
CA ARG A 45 33.60 -23.55 0.54
C ARG A 45 34.52 -22.99 1.61
N GLU A 46 34.71 -21.68 1.63
CA GLU A 46 35.59 -20.99 2.61
C GLU A 46 34.89 -20.87 3.97
N TRP A 47 33.57 -20.63 3.98
CA TRP A 47 32.79 -20.26 5.18
C TRP A 47 31.77 -21.34 5.59
N GLY A 48 31.75 -22.50 4.95
CA GLY A 48 30.75 -23.56 5.19
C GLY A 48 29.39 -23.30 4.52
N ALA A 49 28.96 -22.02 4.43
CA ALA A 49 27.73 -21.64 3.72
C ALA A 49 27.83 -20.23 3.13
N CYS A 50 26.99 -19.96 2.13
CA CYS A 50 26.87 -18.63 1.53
C CYS A 50 25.41 -18.33 1.16
N ILE A 51 24.92 -17.13 1.50
CA ILE A 51 23.67 -16.58 0.96
C ILE A 51 23.99 -15.87 -0.35
N ALA A 52 23.41 -16.34 -1.44
CA ALA A 52 23.42 -15.73 -2.76
C ALA A 52 22.11 -14.98 -2.98
N PHE A 53 22.12 -13.66 -2.77
CA PHE A 53 20.95 -12.81 -2.82
C PHE A 53 20.84 -12.10 -4.17
N ILE A 54 19.68 -12.19 -4.80
CA ILE A 54 19.35 -11.50 -6.06
C ILE A 54 18.22 -10.52 -5.78
N ASP A 55 18.54 -9.24 -5.79
CA ASP A 55 17.54 -8.18 -5.65
C ASP A 55 16.83 -7.94 -6.98
N GLU A 56 15.55 -7.56 -6.96
CA GLU A 56 14.72 -7.35 -8.15
C GLU A 56 14.81 -8.54 -9.13
N ILE A 57 14.60 -9.75 -8.62
CA ILE A 57 14.74 -10.98 -9.42
C ILE A 57 13.79 -11.03 -10.63
N ASP A 58 12.69 -10.28 -10.62
CA ASP A 58 11.76 -10.12 -11.74
C ASP A 58 12.45 -9.53 -12.97
N ALA A 59 13.52 -8.75 -12.81
CA ALA A 59 14.32 -8.25 -13.93
C ALA A 59 14.96 -9.37 -14.77
N VAL A 60 15.23 -10.54 -14.16
CA VAL A 60 15.79 -11.74 -14.80
C VAL A 60 14.73 -12.79 -15.02
N GLY A 61 13.79 -12.91 -14.09
CA GLY A 61 12.85 -14.01 -13.94
C GLY A 61 11.43 -13.74 -14.46
N ALA A 62 11.18 -12.65 -15.19
CA ALA A 62 9.85 -12.40 -15.74
C ALA A 62 9.41 -13.43 -16.79
N SER A 63 8.15 -13.86 -16.70
CA SER A 63 7.57 -14.79 -17.66
C SER A 63 7.38 -14.15 -19.03
N ARG A 64 7.49 -14.97 -20.09
CA ARG A 64 7.40 -14.52 -21.50
C ARG A 64 6.02 -14.00 -21.91
N GLY A 65 4.97 -14.20 -21.09
CA GLY A 65 3.58 -13.86 -21.40
C GLY A 65 3.10 -12.49 -20.90
N GLY A 66 3.84 -11.80 -20.05
CA GLY A 66 3.39 -10.59 -19.36
C GLY A 66 3.57 -9.26 -20.11
N VAL A 67 4.15 -9.24 -21.30
CA VAL A 67 4.45 -7.99 -22.05
C VAL A 67 3.49 -7.77 -23.23
N MET A 68 2.48 -8.61 -23.44
CA MET A 68 1.47 -8.41 -24.49
C MET A 68 0.12 -7.92 -23.92
N GLY A 69 0.13 -6.71 -23.38
CA GLY A 69 -1.07 -5.96 -23.04
C GLY A 69 -1.04 -4.57 -23.66
N GLY A 70 -1.58 -4.41 -24.86
CA GLY A 70 -1.90 -3.10 -25.41
C GLY A 70 -1.05 -2.59 -26.58
N GLY A 71 -1.18 -3.20 -27.75
CA GLY A 71 -0.64 -2.62 -29.00
C GLY A 71 -1.31 -3.22 -30.22
N ARG A 72 -2.14 -2.43 -30.87
CA ARG A 72 -2.84 -2.64 -32.15
C ARG A 72 -2.04 -3.51 -33.15
N HIS A 73 -2.72 -4.51 -33.69
CA HIS A 73 -2.29 -5.20 -34.91
C HIS A 73 -2.04 -4.21 -36.06
N THR A 74 -0.78 -4.06 -36.43
CA THR A 74 -0.42 -3.67 -37.80
C THR A 74 0.22 -4.90 -38.46
N MET A 75 -0.54 -5.50 -39.37
CA MET A 75 -0.03 -6.43 -40.37
C MET A 75 0.98 -5.70 -41.23
N GLY A 76 2.23 -6.11 -41.17
CA GLY A 76 3.33 -5.61 -41.98
C GLY A 76 4.46 -6.63 -42.08
N MET A 77 4.39 -7.41 -43.09
CA MET A 77 5.40 -8.15 -43.87
C MET A 77 6.85 -8.07 -43.44
N GLY A 78 7.42 -9.20 -43.08
CA GLY A 78 8.76 -9.69 -43.50
C GLY A 78 9.97 -9.17 -42.77
N GLY A 79 10.68 -10.05 -42.11
CA GLY A 79 12.13 -9.95 -42.01
C GLY A 79 12.72 -9.88 -40.59
N ALA A 80 13.34 -10.98 -40.15
CA ALA A 80 14.54 -11.04 -39.28
C ALA A 80 14.63 -10.11 -38.04
N GLY A 81 13.56 -10.06 -37.18
CA GLY A 81 13.57 -9.27 -35.95
C GLY A 81 13.33 -10.06 -34.66
N GLY A 82 13.21 -11.37 -34.72
CA GLY A 82 12.82 -12.23 -33.59
C GLY A 82 13.96 -12.63 -32.63
N MET A 83 15.13 -11.99 -32.64
CA MET A 83 16.32 -12.48 -31.94
C MET A 83 16.85 -11.53 -30.82
N MET A 84 16.08 -10.55 -30.38
CA MET A 84 16.48 -9.63 -29.31
C MET A 84 15.72 -9.87 -27.98
N GLY A 85 15.63 -11.12 -27.55
CA GLY A 85 15.13 -11.50 -26.23
C GLY A 85 16.26 -11.73 -25.23
N GLY A 86 16.95 -10.67 -24.78
CA GLY A 86 18.14 -10.76 -23.92
C GLY A 86 17.92 -11.26 -22.49
N GLY A 87 16.70 -11.59 -22.06
CA GLY A 87 16.44 -12.04 -20.68
C GLY A 87 16.40 -13.55 -20.46
N THR A 88 16.30 -14.33 -21.54
CA THR A 88 16.05 -15.78 -21.43
C THR A 88 17.29 -16.60 -21.11
N GLY A 89 18.48 -16.13 -21.44
CA GLY A 89 19.74 -16.83 -21.19
C GLY A 89 20.13 -16.84 -19.72
N ALA A 90 20.03 -15.72 -19.06
CA ALA A 90 20.35 -15.58 -17.63
C ALA A 90 19.38 -16.41 -16.78
N LEU A 91 18.06 -16.35 -17.05
CA LEU A 91 17.07 -17.17 -16.35
C LEU A 91 17.34 -18.65 -16.50
N THR A 92 17.48 -19.12 -17.74
CA THR A 92 17.77 -20.54 -18.01
C THR A 92 19.06 -20.98 -17.32
N ARG A 93 20.06 -20.12 -17.30
CA ARG A 93 21.31 -20.42 -16.61
C ARG A 93 21.14 -20.46 -15.10
N LEU A 94 20.39 -19.51 -14.52
CA LEU A 94 20.07 -19.52 -13.09
C LEU A 94 19.38 -20.83 -12.70
N LEU A 95 18.34 -21.23 -13.43
CA LEU A 95 17.62 -22.49 -13.19
C LEU A 95 18.55 -23.69 -13.24
N TYR A 96 19.39 -23.77 -14.28
CA TYR A 96 20.37 -24.84 -14.42
C TYR A 96 21.37 -24.87 -13.26
N GLU A 97 21.85 -23.73 -12.84
CA GLU A 97 22.83 -23.62 -11.75
C GLU A 97 22.20 -23.93 -10.38
N MET A 98 20.91 -23.59 -10.18
CA MET A 98 20.20 -23.96 -8.95
C MET A 98 20.00 -25.47 -8.87
N ASP A 99 19.55 -26.10 -9.95
CA ASP A 99 19.39 -27.54 -10.03
C ASP A 99 20.75 -28.27 -9.95
N GLY A 100 21.81 -27.67 -10.44
CA GLY A 100 23.18 -28.23 -10.48
C GLY A 100 24.09 -27.81 -9.32
N VAL A 101 23.58 -27.06 -8.32
CA VAL A 101 24.39 -26.66 -7.15
C VAL A 101 24.93 -27.88 -6.40
N GLU A 102 24.18 -28.95 -6.37
CA GLU A 102 24.56 -30.20 -5.73
C GLU A 102 25.43 -31.12 -6.61
N ASP A 103 25.58 -30.79 -7.90
CA ASP A 103 26.40 -31.62 -8.79
C ASP A 103 27.90 -31.53 -8.43
N PRO A 104 28.59 -32.68 -8.29
CA PRO A 104 30.00 -32.71 -7.99
C PRO A 104 30.83 -32.08 -9.13
N THR A 105 31.77 -31.22 -8.78
CA THR A 105 32.74 -30.66 -9.75
C THR A 105 33.58 -31.80 -10.38
N ARG A 106 34.23 -31.49 -11.52
CA ARG A 106 35.14 -32.48 -12.18
C ARG A 106 36.23 -32.98 -11.22
N TRP A 107 36.71 -32.13 -10.32
CA TRP A 107 37.70 -32.45 -9.29
C TRP A 107 37.09 -33.38 -8.23
N GLU A 108 35.89 -33.09 -7.77
CA GLU A 108 35.19 -33.92 -6.78
C GLU A 108 34.83 -35.29 -7.35
N ARG A 109 34.42 -35.35 -8.62
CA ARG A 109 34.23 -36.65 -9.34
C ARG A 109 35.52 -37.44 -9.48
N PHE A 110 36.65 -36.77 -9.78
CA PHE A 110 37.95 -37.43 -9.86
C PHE A 110 38.39 -37.91 -8.47
N ARG A 111 38.27 -37.09 -7.45
CA ARG A 111 38.57 -37.45 -6.06
C ARG A 111 37.69 -38.58 -5.58
N SER A 112 36.39 -38.56 -5.88
CA SER A 112 35.44 -39.63 -5.55
C SER A 112 35.83 -40.94 -6.19
N ARG A 113 36.28 -40.95 -7.45
CA ARG A 113 36.79 -42.15 -8.12
C ARG A 113 38.02 -42.72 -7.42
N ILE A 114 38.93 -41.86 -6.98
CA ILE A 114 40.11 -42.29 -6.19
C ILE A 114 39.70 -42.91 -4.86
N TYR A 115 38.78 -42.26 -4.13
CA TYR A 115 38.26 -42.83 -2.85
C TYR A 115 37.60 -44.21 -3.07
N HIS A 116 36.80 -44.36 -4.14
CA HIS A 116 36.19 -45.66 -4.50
C HIS A 116 37.23 -46.70 -4.85
N LEU A 117 38.32 -46.33 -5.52
CA LEU A 117 39.41 -47.25 -5.85
C LEU A 117 40.11 -47.82 -4.58
N PHE A 118 40.12 -47.02 -3.50
CA PHE A 118 40.64 -47.44 -2.20
C PHE A 118 39.59 -47.97 -1.23
N GLY A 119 38.37 -48.27 -1.71
CA GLY A 119 37.26 -48.80 -0.90
C GLY A 119 36.72 -47.87 0.17
N LYS A 120 37.03 -46.53 0.07
CA LYS A 120 36.56 -45.51 1.01
C LYS A 120 35.37 -44.76 0.41
N LYS A 121 34.42 -44.42 1.26
CA LYS A 121 33.32 -43.47 0.87
C LYS A 121 33.88 -42.09 0.58
N SER A 122 33.38 -41.47 -0.47
CA SER A 122 33.69 -40.04 -0.72
C SER A 122 33.20 -39.20 0.43
N PRO A 123 33.99 -38.21 0.92
CA PRO A 123 33.51 -37.29 1.94
C PRO A 123 32.27 -36.53 1.43
N GLU A 124 31.28 -36.43 2.29
CA GLU A 124 30.07 -35.64 2.02
C GLU A 124 30.42 -34.14 1.90
N ARG A 125 29.61 -33.41 1.17
CA ARG A 125 29.77 -31.97 1.05
C ARG A 125 29.42 -31.32 2.39
N GLU A 126 30.31 -30.48 2.88
CA GLU A 126 30.15 -29.71 4.12
C GLU A 126 29.78 -28.25 3.86
N TRP A 127 29.44 -27.87 2.61
CA TRP A 127 29.14 -26.48 2.26
C TRP A 127 27.80 -26.35 1.51
N HIS A 128 27.07 -25.25 1.77
CA HIS A 128 25.77 -25.00 1.18
C HIS A 128 25.66 -23.60 0.58
N VAL A 129 24.88 -23.44 -0.48
CA VAL A 129 24.51 -22.14 -1.04
C VAL A 129 23.00 -22.00 -0.92
N LEU A 130 22.57 -20.97 -0.15
CA LEU A 130 21.18 -20.57 -0.05
C LEU A 130 20.91 -19.45 -1.07
N PHE A 131 20.04 -19.72 -2.05
CA PHE A 131 19.56 -18.70 -2.96
C PHE A 131 18.39 -17.96 -2.33
N MET A 132 18.46 -16.63 -2.34
CA MET A 132 17.37 -15.74 -1.95
C MET A 132 17.12 -14.72 -3.05
N GLY A 133 15.87 -14.45 -3.35
CA GLY A 133 15.46 -13.40 -4.29
C GLY A 133 14.46 -12.47 -3.65
N SER A 134 14.49 -11.19 -3.99
CA SER A 134 13.45 -10.22 -3.64
C SER A 134 12.77 -9.71 -4.90
N THR A 135 11.49 -9.43 -4.82
CA THR A 135 10.71 -8.80 -5.88
C THR A 135 9.50 -8.09 -5.32
N ASN A 136 9.13 -6.98 -5.93
CA ASN A 136 7.85 -6.28 -5.69
C ASN A 136 6.72 -6.82 -6.58
N ARG A 137 7.04 -7.74 -7.52
CA ARG A 137 6.11 -8.25 -8.53
C ARG A 137 6.17 -9.78 -8.61
N PRO A 138 5.71 -10.48 -7.58
CA PRO A 138 5.75 -11.94 -7.55
C PRO A 138 4.88 -12.59 -8.64
N ASP A 139 3.87 -11.88 -9.14
CA ASP A 139 2.94 -12.29 -10.19
C ASP A 139 3.58 -12.42 -11.56
N VAL A 140 4.64 -11.68 -11.85
CA VAL A 140 5.33 -11.72 -13.16
C VAL A 140 6.44 -12.76 -13.24
N LEU A 141 6.80 -13.40 -12.12
CA LEU A 141 7.87 -14.40 -12.09
C LEU A 141 7.50 -15.65 -12.90
N ASP A 142 8.50 -16.17 -13.62
CA ASP A 142 8.33 -17.44 -14.32
C ASP A 142 8.02 -18.57 -13.29
N PRO A 143 6.94 -19.34 -13.49
CA PRO A 143 6.60 -20.45 -12.59
C PRO A 143 7.72 -21.47 -12.40
N ALA A 144 8.65 -21.59 -13.34
CA ALA A 144 9.81 -22.44 -13.21
C ALA A 144 10.74 -22.05 -12.05
N LEU A 145 10.80 -20.77 -11.67
CA LEU A 145 11.59 -20.29 -10.53
C LEU A 145 11.03 -20.73 -9.18
N THR A 146 9.73 -20.88 -9.09
CA THR A 146 9.03 -21.15 -7.82
C THR A 146 8.72 -22.64 -7.59
N ARG A 147 9.27 -23.54 -8.42
CA ARG A 147 9.14 -25.00 -8.25
C ARG A 147 9.98 -25.49 -7.07
N PRO A 148 9.57 -26.62 -6.43
CA PRO A 148 10.37 -27.27 -5.40
C PRO A 148 11.83 -27.48 -5.80
N GLY A 149 12.76 -27.21 -4.87
CA GLY A 149 14.20 -27.28 -5.12
C GLY A 149 14.82 -25.98 -5.68
N ARG A 150 14.01 -24.91 -5.86
CA ARG A 150 14.44 -23.58 -6.32
C ARG A 150 14.00 -22.54 -5.31
N PHE A 151 13.30 -21.47 -5.73
CA PHE A 151 12.68 -20.51 -4.81
C PHE A 151 11.32 -21.04 -4.33
N ASP A 152 11.32 -22.14 -3.61
CA ASP A 152 10.12 -22.84 -3.16
C ASP A 152 9.48 -22.22 -1.91
N ARG A 153 10.22 -21.40 -1.17
CA ARG A 153 9.73 -20.65 -0.01
C ARG A 153 9.44 -19.21 -0.40
N LYS A 154 8.19 -18.81 -0.26
CA LYS A 154 7.76 -17.43 -0.45
C LYS A 154 7.46 -16.82 0.91
N ILE A 155 8.12 -15.69 1.21
CA ILE A 155 7.93 -14.93 2.44
C ILE A 155 7.47 -13.54 2.03
N GLU A 156 6.27 -13.18 2.41
CA GLU A 156 5.77 -11.82 2.24
C GLU A 156 6.32 -10.94 3.36
N VAL A 157 6.87 -9.79 2.97
CA VAL A 157 7.34 -8.76 3.91
C VAL A 157 6.33 -7.62 3.85
N ALA A 158 5.32 -7.71 4.70
CA ALA A 158 4.29 -6.68 4.83
C ALA A 158 4.83 -5.42 5.52
N PRO A 159 4.16 -4.25 5.38
CA PRO A 159 4.41 -3.10 6.24
C PRO A 159 4.33 -3.49 7.72
N PRO A 160 5.11 -2.83 8.59
CA PRO A 160 5.15 -3.17 10.01
C PRO A 160 3.80 -2.85 10.70
N ASP A 161 3.43 -3.67 11.66
CA ASP A 161 2.32 -3.41 12.57
C ASP A 161 2.65 -2.23 13.53
N ARG A 162 1.70 -1.84 14.38
CA ARG A 162 1.86 -0.74 15.32
C ARG A 162 3.13 -0.89 16.18
N THR A 163 3.37 -2.09 16.71
CA THR A 163 4.54 -2.38 17.56
C THR A 163 5.84 -2.26 16.78
N GLY A 164 5.88 -2.82 15.58
CA GLY A 164 7.02 -2.72 14.67
C GLY A 164 7.30 -1.28 14.25
N ARG A 165 6.26 -0.48 13.95
CA ARG A 165 6.43 0.95 13.62
C ARG A 165 7.01 1.72 14.80
N LYS A 166 6.49 1.48 16.02
CA LYS A 166 7.02 2.12 17.22
C LYS A 166 8.52 1.85 17.38
N ALA A 167 8.93 0.60 17.32
CA ALA A 167 10.35 0.23 17.43
C ALA A 167 11.21 0.87 16.32
N ILE A 168 10.70 0.97 15.09
CA ILE A 168 11.39 1.62 13.98
C ILE A 168 11.52 3.13 14.22
N ILE A 169 10.46 3.79 14.67
CA ILE A 169 10.45 5.23 14.97
C ILE A 169 11.44 5.54 16.09
N GLU A 170 11.37 4.82 17.23
CA GLU A 170 12.30 4.95 18.34
C GLU A 170 13.76 4.80 17.89
N TYR A 171 14.06 3.75 17.11
CA TYR A 171 15.39 3.51 16.57
C TYR A 171 15.93 4.64 15.69
N TYR A 172 15.09 5.30 14.88
CA TYR A 172 15.55 6.40 14.03
C TYR A 172 15.58 7.73 14.77
N LEU A 173 14.72 7.95 15.77
CA LEU A 173 14.79 9.11 16.65
C LEU A 173 16.09 9.12 17.48
N GLU A 174 16.55 7.98 17.99
CA GLU A 174 17.84 7.87 18.67
C GLU A 174 19.04 8.29 17.82
N LYS A 175 18.92 8.31 16.50
CA LYS A 175 20.00 8.66 15.55
C LYS A 175 20.05 10.14 15.17
N ILE A 176 19.08 10.91 15.58
CA ILE A 176 18.98 12.34 15.29
C ILE A 176 18.90 13.14 16.59
N GLN A 177 19.26 14.42 16.52
CA GLN A 177 19.01 15.32 17.65
C GLN A 177 17.58 15.84 17.57
N HIS A 178 16.80 15.60 18.59
CA HIS A 178 15.42 16.05 18.72
C HIS A 178 15.18 16.69 20.08
N ASP A 179 14.09 17.44 20.23
CA ASP A 179 13.64 17.99 21.49
C ASP A 179 12.63 17.06 22.20
N GLU A 180 12.12 17.51 23.33
CA GLU A 180 11.18 16.73 24.14
C GLU A 180 9.72 16.85 23.67
N SER A 181 9.45 17.59 22.60
CA SER A 181 8.09 17.75 22.06
C SER A 181 7.58 16.53 21.31
N ILE A 182 8.46 15.56 20.99
CA ILE A 182 8.14 14.41 20.16
C ILE A 182 7.18 13.46 20.87
N ASP A 183 5.99 13.32 20.34
CA ASP A 183 4.98 12.32 20.75
C ASP A 183 5.07 11.08 19.84
N ILE A 184 5.80 10.07 20.31
CA ILE A 184 6.00 8.83 19.57
C ILE A 184 4.67 8.12 19.29
N GLU A 185 3.72 8.12 20.23
CA GLU A 185 2.43 7.45 20.04
C GLU A 185 1.58 8.15 18.98
N ALA A 186 1.62 9.48 18.91
CA ALA A 186 0.98 10.23 17.83
C ALA A 186 1.59 9.88 16.48
N ILE A 187 2.93 9.84 16.37
CA ILE A 187 3.62 9.46 15.13
C ILE A 187 3.26 8.03 14.71
N VAL A 188 3.26 7.09 15.65
CA VAL A 188 2.88 5.68 15.39
C VAL A 188 1.46 5.58 14.85
N ALA A 189 0.55 6.37 15.40
CA ALA A 189 -0.83 6.40 14.96
C ALA A 189 -0.98 7.00 13.55
N ASP A 190 -0.21 8.05 13.23
CA ASP A 190 -0.26 8.75 11.93
C ASP A 190 0.43 7.98 10.79
N THR A 191 1.29 7.02 11.12
CA THR A 191 2.09 6.26 10.15
C THR A 191 1.52 4.88 9.82
N THR A 192 0.22 4.66 10.01
CA THR A 192 -0.43 3.39 9.64
C THR A 192 -0.24 3.09 8.15
N GLY A 193 0.28 1.89 7.85
CA GLY A 193 0.58 1.45 6.48
C GLY A 193 1.92 1.94 5.91
N TYR A 194 2.69 2.73 6.64
CA TYR A 194 4.00 3.18 6.18
C TYR A 194 5.04 2.07 6.19
N THR A 195 5.89 2.09 5.20
CA THR A 195 7.05 1.20 5.12
C THR A 195 8.20 1.70 6.00
N PRO A 196 9.11 0.81 6.46
CA PRO A 196 10.31 1.24 7.21
C PRO A 196 11.17 2.27 6.48
N ALA A 197 11.21 2.22 5.14
CA ALA A 197 11.96 3.16 4.32
C ALA A 197 11.34 4.56 4.34
N GLN A 198 10.00 4.66 4.31
CA GLN A 198 9.29 5.93 4.44
C GLN A 198 9.51 6.54 5.82
N ILE A 199 9.34 5.76 6.89
CA ILE A 199 9.60 6.21 8.27
C ILE A 199 11.03 6.70 8.43
N MET A 200 12.01 5.93 7.95
CA MET A 200 13.41 6.32 7.97
C MET A 200 13.63 7.66 7.23
N SER A 201 13.13 7.79 6.01
CA SER A 201 13.33 9.00 5.21
C SER A 201 12.70 10.23 5.87
N ALA A 202 11.46 10.11 6.35
CA ALA A 202 10.76 11.20 7.02
C ALA A 202 11.55 11.69 8.24
N ILE A 203 11.97 10.79 9.12
CA ILE A 203 12.64 11.16 10.38
C ILE A 203 14.08 11.63 10.13
N THR A 204 14.88 10.86 9.37
CA THR A 204 16.34 11.11 9.31
C THR A 204 16.76 12.09 8.23
N LYS A 205 15.91 12.36 7.23
CA LYS A 205 16.21 13.26 6.12
C LYS A 205 15.29 14.47 6.10
N ASP A 206 13.97 14.25 5.97
CA ASP A 206 13.03 15.32 5.69
C ASP A 206 12.81 16.20 6.92
N ALA A 207 12.56 15.64 8.11
CA ALA A 207 12.41 16.40 9.34
C ALA A 207 13.70 17.15 9.75
N VAL A 208 14.86 16.49 9.56
CA VAL A 208 16.17 17.13 9.80
C VAL A 208 16.40 18.29 8.83
N ARG A 209 16.03 18.14 7.56
CA ARG A 209 16.09 19.21 6.56
C ARG A 209 15.24 20.41 6.97
N MET A 210 14.02 20.18 7.44
CA MET A 210 13.11 21.24 7.90
C MET A 210 13.69 22.01 9.10
N ALA A 211 14.17 21.29 10.10
CA ALA A 211 14.81 21.91 11.26
C ALA A 211 16.01 22.79 10.87
N VAL A 212 16.85 22.30 9.94
CA VAL A 212 18.01 23.04 9.44
C VAL A 212 17.60 24.28 8.65
N PHE A 213 16.58 24.21 7.83
CA PHE A 213 16.07 25.38 7.09
C PHE A 213 15.51 26.45 8.02
N ASP A 214 14.93 26.08 9.15
CA ASP A 214 14.49 26.99 10.20
C ASP A 214 15.65 27.49 11.10
N GLY A 215 16.90 27.14 10.79
CA GLY A 215 18.09 27.52 11.57
C GLY A 215 18.21 26.78 12.92
N ARG A 216 17.47 25.69 13.11
CA ARG A 216 17.50 24.86 14.32
C ARG A 216 18.42 23.65 14.14
N ASN A 217 18.99 23.19 15.26
CA ASN A 217 19.84 21.98 15.27
C ASN A 217 19.12 20.76 15.90
N ARG A 218 17.86 20.91 16.28
CA ARG A 218 17.02 19.85 16.84
C ARG A 218 15.69 19.76 16.10
N VAL A 219 15.25 18.55 15.86
CA VAL A 219 13.96 18.25 15.26
C VAL A 219 12.88 18.35 16.34
N CYS A 220 11.77 19.00 16.04
CA CYS A 220 10.57 19.05 16.87
C CYS A 220 9.42 18.27 16.25
N GLN A 221 8.31 18.10 16.98
CA GLN A 221 7.13 17.37 16.49
C GLN A 221 6.63 17.92 15.14
N ARG A 222 6.57 19.26 15.00
CA ARG A 222 6.13 19.91 13.75
C ARG A 222 6.94 19.48 12.53
N ASP A 223 8.26 19.33 12.68
CA ASP A 223 9.12 18.92 11.55
C ASP A 223 8.80 17.50 11.10
N ILE A 224 8.50 16.62 12.04
CA ILE A 224 8.12 15.23 11.77
C ILE A 224 6.76 15.18 11.08
N ASP A 225 5.78 15.92 11.60
CA ASP A 225 4.44 15.98 11.01
C ASP A 225 4.49 16.47 9.56
N LEU A 226 5.24 17.55 9.31
CA LEU A 226 5.43 18.07 7.96
C LEU A 226 6.18 17.09 7.05
N ALA A 227 7.21 16.42 7.57
CA ALA A 227 7.97 15.43 6.80
C ALA A 227 7.10 14.26 6.33
N PHE A 228 6.24 13.73 7.20
CA PHE A 228 5.30 12.68 6.81
C PHE A 228 4.27 13.17 5.80
N GLN A 229 3.79 14.40 5.95
CA GLN A 229 2.86 15.00 5.00
C GLN A 229 3.49 15.19 3.61
N GLU A 230 4.72 15.71 3.54
CA GLU A 230 5.43 15.86 2.27
C GLU A 230 5.62 14.52 1.54
N GLN A 231 5.81 13.44 2.27
CA GLN A 231 5.93 12.11 1.65
C GLN A 231 4.65 11.59 1.01
N ILE A 232 3.48 11.91 1.59
CA ILE A 232 2.19 11.47 1.04
C ILE A 232 1.73 12.43 -0.07
N MET A 233 1.77 13.72 0.22
CA MET A 233 1.12 14.76 -0.58
C MET A 233 2.07 15.49 -1.52
N GLY A 234 3.39 15.30 -1.34
CA GLY A 234 4.41 16.08 -2.05
C GLY A 234 4.67 17.43 -1.41
N LEU A 235 5.58 18.18 -2.01
CA LEU A 235 5.97 19.53 -1.58
C LEU A 235 4.83 20.52 -1.77
N GLU A 236 4.78 21.53 -0.89
CA GLU A 236 3.91 22.69 -1.06
C GLU A 236 4.26 23.45 -2.35
N ASN A 237 3.23 23.83 -3.06
CA ASN A 237 3.33 24.64 -4.26
C ASN A 237 2.16 25.64 -4.30
N PRO A 238 2.17 26.63 -3.38
CA PRO A 238 1.08 27.59 -3.28
C PRO A 238 0.89 28.38 -4.58
N ILE A 239 -0.36 28.71 -4.89
CA ILE A 239 -0.72 29.53 -6.05
C ILE A 239 -0.90 30.97 -5.53
N GLU A 240 0.05 31.86 -5.85
CA GLU A 240 0.04 33.23 -5.35
C GLU A 240 -1.13 34.06 -5.91
N ASP A 241 -1.55 33.81 -7.15
CA ASP A 241 -2.59 34.55 -7.86
C ASP A 241 -3.94 33.80 -7.90
N MET A 242 -4.24 32.96 -6.91
CA MET A 242 -5.53 32.26 -6.87
C MET A 242 -6.67 33.25 -6.59
N GLN A 243 -7.70 33.22 -7.45
CA GLN A 243 -8.88 34.08 -7.30
C GLN A 243 -9.63 33.72 -6.03
N GLU A 244 -10.27 34.72 -5.42
CA GLU A 244 -10.92 34.55 -4.10
C GLU A 244 -12.06 33.52 -4.16
N ASP A 245 -12.86 33.54 -5.21
CA ASP A 245 -13.93 32.57 -5.46
C ASP A 245 -13.40 31.12 -5.61
N GLN A 246 -12.24 30.95 -6.24
CA GLN A 246 -11.59 29.65 -6.33
C GLN A 246 -11.03 29.17 -4.99
N ARG A 247 -10.51 30.11 -4.20
CA ARG A 247 -9.99 29.80 -2.86
C ARG A 247 -11.13 29.44 -1.91
N GLU A 248 -12.25 30.16 -1.98
CA GLU A 248 -13.48 29.81 -1.27
C GLU A 248 -13.99 28.43 -1.69
N GLN A 249 -14.04 28.15 -2.99
CA GLN A 249 -14.46 26.86 -3.52
C GLN A 249 -13.64 25.72 -2.90
N VAL A 250 -12.30 25.85 -2.85
CA VAL A 250 -11.43 24.80 -2.25
C VAL A 250 -11.72 24.70 -0.74
N ALA A 251 -11.89 25.81 -0.03
CA ALA A 251 -12.15 25.80 1.40
C ALA A 251 -13.47 25.08 1.75
N TYR A 252 -14.56 25.35 1.02
CA TYR A 252 -15.84 24.67 1.22
C TYR A 252 -15.77 23.20 0.81
N HIS A 253 -14.99 22.87 -0.22
CA HIS A 253 -14.75 21.49 -0.63
C HIS A 253 -14.07 20.69 0.49
N GLU A 254 -12.96 21.18 1.01
CA GLU A 254 -12.22 20.50 2.08
C GLU A 254 -13.02 20.48 3.40
N ALA A 255 -13.76 21.53 3.70
CA ALA A 255 -14.66 21.56 4.86
C ALA A 255 -15.74 20.48 4.76
N GLY A 256 -16.32 20.28 3.56
CA GLY A 256 -17.29 19.21 3.31
C GLY A 256 -16.73 17.82 3.57
N HIS A 257 -15.49 17.55 3.13
CA HIS A 257 -14.78 16.31 3.46
C HIS A 257 -14.54 16.16 4.96
N ALA A 258 -14.09 17.21 5.63
CA ALA A 258 -13.79 17.20 7.06
C ALA A 258 -15.04 16.86 7.90
N VAL A 259 -16.16 17.54 7.63
CA VAL A 259 -17.44 17.30 8.31
C VAL A 259 -17.93 15.88 8.04
N ALA A 260 -17.88 15.42 6.78
CA ALA A 260 -18.28 14.07 6.44
C ALA A 260 -17.41 12.99 7.13
N ILE A 261 -16.07 13.18 7.22
CA ILE A 261 -15.20 12.27 7.98
C ILE A 261 -15.58 12.27 9.46
N TYR A 262 -15.76 13.44 10.07
CA TYR A 262 -16.05 13.55 11.49
C TYR A 262 -17.35 12.82 11.87
N HIS A 263 -18.41 12.97 11.09
CA HIS A 263 -19.71 12.38 11.40
C HIS A 263 -19.88 10.94 10.93
N LEU A 264 -19.23 10.54 9.82
CA LEU A 264 -19.44 9.22 9.23
C LEU A 264 -18.35 8.20 9.61
N MET A 265 -17.15 8.62 9.97
CA MET A 265 -16.00 7.72 10.16
C MET A 265 -15.45 7.82 11.60
N PRO A 266 -16.18 7.35 12.64
CA PRO A 266 -15.73 7.47 14.03
C PRO A 266 -14.43 6.70 14.31
N GLU A 267 -14.12 5.69 13.48
CA GLU A 267 -12.86 4.95 13.50
C GLU A 267 -11.67 5.72 12.92
N GLN A 268 -11.90 6.89 12.34
CA GLN A 268 -10.87 7.77 11.80
C GLN A 268 -10.83 9.09 12.57
N ARG A 269 -9.65 9.68 12.64
CA ARG A 269 -9.46 11.06 13.06
C ARG A 269 -8.97 11.89 11.89
N ILE A 270 -9.28 13.14 11.88
CA ILE A 270 -8.70 14.10 10.96
C ILE A 270 -7.32 14.48 11.52
N VAL A 271 -6.29 14.35 10.71
CA VAL A 271 -4.92 14.80 11.07
C VAL A 271 -4.77 16.27 10.71
N ARG A 272 -5.26 16.63 9.51
CA ARG A 272 -5.14 17.99 8.97
C ARG A 272 -6.16 18.22 7.85
N ALA A 273 -6.56 19.49 7.67
CA ALA A 273 -7.19 20.00 6.47
C ALA A 273 -6.44 21.25 5.98
N THR A 274 -6.23 21.40 4.69
CA THR A 274 -5.49 22.53 4.12
C THR A 274 -5.99 22.87 2.73
N ILE A 275 -5.91 24.15 2.38
CA ILE A 275 -6.16 24.68 1.04
C ILE A 275 -4.86 25.07 0.32
N ILE A 276 -3.71 24.73 0.89
CA ILE A 276 -2.40 24.89 0.25
C ILE A 276 -2.22 23.78 -0.79
N ARG A 277 -2.03 24.20 -2.03
CA ARG A 277 -1.80 23.26 -3.15
C ARG A 277 -0.57 22.40 -2.90
N ARG A 278 -0.72 21.07 -3.14
CA ARG A 278 0.38 20.12 -3.19
C ARG A 278 0.21 19.18 -4.39
N SER A 279 1.26 18.97 -5.16
CA SER A 279 1.20 18.13 -6.39
C SER A 279 0.02 18.50 -7.29
N ASN A 280 -0.97 17.61 -7.45
CA ASN A 280 -2.16 17.82 -8.28
C ASN A 280 -3.43 18.17 -7.49
N SER A 281 -3.35 18.30 -6.17
CA SER A 281 -4.47 18.66 -5.30
C SER A 281 -4.40 20.14 -4.92
N LEU A 282 -5.51 20.86 -5.05
CA LEU A 282 -5.61 22.27 -4.63
C LEU A 282 -5.73 22.40 -3.11
N GLY A 283 -6.32 21.42 -2.46
CA GLY A 283 -6.43 21.24 -1.02
C GLY A 283 -6.53 19.75 -0.69
N TYR A 284 -6.57 19.39 0.57
CA TYR A 284 -6.87 18.04 1.03
C TYR A 284 -7.26 17.98 2.50
N VAL A 285 -8.03 16.95 2.85
CA VAL A 285 -8.21 16.50 4.22
C VAL A 285 -7.49 15.19 4.40
N LEU A 286 -6.60 15.10 5.38
CA LEU A 286 -5.84 13.90 5.71
C LEU A 286 -6.47 13.18 6.90
N PRO A 287 -7.17 12.05 6.69
CA PRO A 287 -7.62 11.19 7.78
C PRO A 287 -6.55 10.17 8.17
N ALA A 288 -6.56 9.75 9.43
CA ALA A 288 -5.81 8.58 9.90
C ALA A 288 -6.74 7.66 10.70
N SER A 289 -6.51 6.36 10.58
CA SER A 289 -7.27 5.37 11.37
C SER A 289 -6.78 5.35 12.82
N ASN A 290 -7.72 5.28 13.77
CA ASN A 290 -7.41 5.18 15.19
C ASN A 290 -6.80 3.81 15.55
N PHE A 291 -7.06 2.79 14.73
CA PHE A 291 -6.56 1.43 14.88
C PHE A 291 -6.35 0.76 13.52
N GLU A 292 -5.62 -0.34 13.50
CA GLU A 292 -5.37 -1.10 12.28
C GLU A 292 -6.63 -1.89 11.88
N ILE A 293 -7.06 -1.70 10.62
CA ILE A 293 -8.26 -2.33 10.07
C ILE A 293 -7.83 -3.42 9.08
N TYR A 294 -8.06 -4.69 9.43
CA TYR A 294 -7.72 -5.84 8.59
C TYR A 294 -8.89 -6.34 7.74
N ALA A 295 -10.12 -6.02 8.12
CA ALA A 295 -11.32 -6.36 7.37
C ALA A 295 -12.37 -5.27 7.56
N THR A 296 -13.00 -4.86 6.46
CA THR A 296 -13.98 -3.77 6.47
C THR A 296 -15.37 -4.28 6.08
N PRO A 297 -16.42 -3.94 6.83
CA PRO A 297 -17.77 -4.25 6.44
C PRO A 297 -18.23 -3.38 5.25
N LEU A 298 -19.28 -3.81 4.52
CA LEU A 298 -19.86 -3.03 3.42
C LEU A 298 -20.16 -1.59 3.82
N ASN A 299 -20.70 -1.41 5.01
CA ASN A 299 -21.05 -0.12 5.57
C ASN A 299 -19.87 0.87 5.62
N TRP A 300 -18.67 0.40 5.89
CA TRP A 300 -17.47 1.23 5.85
C TRP A 300 -17.25 1.82 4.45
N PHE A 301 -17.42 1.00 3.40
CA PHE A 301 -17.29 1.47 2.02
C PHE A 301 -18.37 2.48 1.64
N VAL A 302 -19.61 2.27 2.10
CA VAL A 302 -20.71 3.23 1.89
C VAL A 302 -20.37 4.59 2.50
N ARG A 303 -19.96 4.60 3.77
CA ARG A 303 -19.55 5.82 4.48
C ARG A 303 -18.35 6.50 3.80
N ARG A 304 -17.38 5.71 3.33
CA ARG A 304 -16.21 6.24 2.64
C ARG A 304 -16.57 6.85 1.28
N ILE A 305 -17.54 6.29 0.56
CA ILE A 305 -18.10 6.89 -0.65
C ILE A 305 -18.78 8.22 -0.33
N MET A 306 -19.59 8.27 0.73
CA MET A 306 -20.24 9.51 1.18
C MET A 306 -19.20 10.59 1.55
N VAL A 307 -18.11 10.23 2.21
CA VAL A 307 -16.99 11.14 2.49
C VAL A 307 -16.42 11.70 1.18
N SER A 308 -16.19 10.86 0.18
CA SER A 308 -15.68 11.32 -1.13
C SER A 308 -16.66 12.23 -1.89
N LEU A 309 -17.96 12.13 -1.62
CA LEU A 309 -18.97 13.03 -2.21
C LEU A 309 -19.13 14.34 -1.41
N GLY A 310 -18.67 14.37 -0.15
CA GLY A 310 -18.90 15.48 0.77
C GLY A 310 -18.36 16.82 0.28
N GLY A 311 -17.19 16.83 -0.34
CA GLY A 311 -16.57 18.03 -0.89
C GLY A 311 -17.38 18.63 -2.07
N ASP A 312 -17.75 17.82 -3.04
CA ASP A 312 -18.55 18.24 -4.20
C ASP A 312 -19.91 18.80 -3.76
N ILE A 313 -20.56 18.11 -2.81
CA ILE A 313 -21.87 18.50 -2.28
C ILE A 313 -21.79 19.81 -1.50
N ALA A 314 -20.77 19.97 -0.64
CA ALA A 314 -20.59 21.23 0.09
C ALA A 314 -20.35 22.41 -0.86
N THR A 315 -19.53 22.21 -1.89
CA THR A 315 -19.30 23.22 -2.93
C THR A 315 -20.57 23.59 -3.69
N LYS A 316 -21.39 22.60 -4.06
CA LYS A 316 -22.69 22.83 -4.73
C LYS A 316 -23.69 23.59 -3.86
N ILE A 317 -23.73 23.30 -2.57
CA ILE A 317 -24.62 24.00 -1.61
C ILE A 317 -24.18 25.45 -1.45
N TRP A 318 -22.88 25.70 -1.34
CA TRP A 318 -22.30 27.03 -1.17
C TRP A 318 -22.51 27.90 -2.42
N SER A 319 -22.13 27.43 -3.62
CA SER A 319 -22.12 28.22 -4.85
C SER A 319 -23.42 28.17 -5.64
N GLY A 320 -24.28 27.16 -5.41
CA GLY A 320 -25.48 26.90 -6.19
C GLY A 320 -25.22 26.21 -7.55
N GLU A 321 -23.97 25.93 -7.90
CA GLU A 321 -23.58 25.27 -9.16
C GLU A 321 -22.43 24.28 -8.97
N PRO A 322 -22.24 23.28 -9.87
CA PRO A 322 -21.13 22.36 -9.82
C PRO A 322 -19.83 23.02 -10.27
N TRP A 323 -18.75 22.75 -9.55
CA TRP A 323 -17.40 23.21 -9.88
C TRP A 323 -16.51 22.07 -10.39
N SER A 324 -15.49 22.41 -11.16
CA SER A 324 -14.44 21.47 -11.54
C SER A 324 -13.49 21.23 -10.36
N GLY A 325 -12.71 20.14 -10.41
CA GLY A 325 -11.74 19.80 -9.35
C GLY A 325 -12.07 18.50 -8.61
N THR A 326 -13.32 18.07 -8.64
CA THR A 326 -13.85 16.86 -7.97
C THR A 326 -13.48 15.53 -8.66
N GLY A 327 -12.70 15.59 -9.76
CA GLY A 327 -12.37 14.41 -10.57
C GLY A 327 -11.67 13.27 -9.82
N GLY A 328 -10.85 13.62 -8.84
CA GLY A 328 -10.15 12.67 -7.97
C GLY A 328 -11.13 11.90 -7.07
N ASP A 329 -12.07 12.60 -6.45
CA ASP A 329 -13.08 12.02 -5.57
C ASP A 329 -14.02 11.10 -6.31
N PHE A 330 -14.49 11.52 -7.48
CA PHE A 330 -15.33 10.67 -8.33
C PHE A 330 -14.58 9.44 -8.85
N GLN A 331 -13.27 9.54 -9.10
CA GLN A 331 -12.46 8.38 -9.44
C GLN A 331 -12.34 7.43 -8.25
N ASN A 332 -12.17 7.95 -7.03
CA ASN A 332 -12.14 7.15 -5.81
C ASN A 332 -13.47 6.41 -5.60
N VAL A 333 -14.60 7.09 -5.77
CA VAL A 333 -15.94 6.47 -5.70
C VAL A 333 -16.07 5.34 -6.73
N ARG A 334 -15.70 5.57 -8.00
CA ARG A 334 -15.73 4.53 -9.05
C ARG A 334 -14.86 3.32 -8.68
N ASN A 335 -13.65 3.56 -8.20
CA ASN A 335 -12.74 2.49 -7.81
C ASN A 335 -13.33 1.65 -6.65
N MET A 336 -13.95 2.29 -5.67
CA MET A 336 -14.62 1.61 -4.57
C MET A 336 -15.83 0.79 -5.06
N LEU A 337 -16.66 1.33 -5.92
CA LEU A 337 -17.79 0.62 -6.50
C LEU A 337 -17.35 -0.59 -7.33
N GLN A 338 -16.27 -0.46 -8.10
CA GLN A 338 -15.70 -1.58 -8.86
C GLN A 338 -15.14 -2.67 -7.91
N ALA A 339 -14.45 -2.27 -6.85
CA ALA A 339 -13.96 -3.20 -5.84
C ALA A 339 -15.10 -3.95 -5.15
N LEU A 340 -16.19 -3.27 -4.80
CA LEU A 340 -17.39 -3.88 -4.23
C LEU A 340 -18.08 -4.85 -5.23
N ALA A 341 -18.12 -4.48 -6.50
CA ALA A 341 -18.64 -5.37 -7.55
C ALA A 341 -17.80 -6.64 -7.70
N ALA A 342 -16.46 -6.50 -7.69
CA ALA A 342 -15.55 -7.65 -7.77
C ALA A 342 -15.69 -8.60 -6.57
N GLN A 343 -16.07 -8.08 -5.40
CA GLN A 343 -16.37 -8.86 -4.20
C GLN A 343 -17.79 -9.46 -4.19
N GLY A 344 -18.62 -9.19 -5.21
CA GLY A 344 -19.96 -9.76 -5.37
C GLY A 344 -21.07 -9.00 -4.65
N PHE A 345 -20.83 -7.82 -4.08
CA PHE A 345 -21.86 -7.04 -3.36
C PHE A 345 -23.06 -6.63 -4.22
N PHE A 346 -22.89 -6.52 -5.52
CA PHE A 346 -23.96 -6.21 -6.47
C PHE A 346 -24.54 -7.45 -7.18
N GLY A 347 -24.21 -8.65 -6.69
CA GLY A 347 -24.61 -9.94 -7.24
C GLY A 347 -23.43 -10.67 -7.91
N PRO A 348 -23.60 -11.97 -8.23
CA PRO A 348 -22.54 -12.75 -8.83
C PRO A 348 -22.14 -12.18 -10.20
N PRO A 349 -20.86 -12.18 -10.54
CA PRO A 349 -20.40 -11.80 -11.87
C PRO A 349 -20.98 -12.77 -12.90
N VAL A 350 -21.55 -12.26 -13.99
CA VAL A 350 -22.08 -13.07 -15.09
C VAL A 350 -21.04 -13.12 -16.20
N GLN A 351 -20.65 -14.33 -16.60
CA GLN A 351 -19.75 -14.53 -17.74
C GLN A 351 -20.52 -14.35 -19.03
N ASP A 352 -20.05 -13.46 -19.91
CA ASP A 352 -20.61 -13.33 -21.27
C ASP A 352 -20.31 -14.62 -22.07
N PRO A 353 -21.33 -15.34 -22.49
CA PRO A 353 -21.13 -16.62 -23.19
C PRO A 353 -20.46 -16.45 -24.57
N THR A 354 -20.45 -15.22 -25.12
CA THR A 354 -19.91 -14.94 -26.46
C THR A 354 -18.43 -14.53 -26.40
N THR A 355 -18.06 -13.74 -25.38
CA THR A 355 -16.69 -13.19 -25.26
C THR A 355 -15.87 -13.88 -24.20
N MET A 356 -16.48 -14.77 -23.39
CA MET A 356 -15.89 -15.41 -22.21
C MET A 356 -15.34 -14.39 -21.18
N GLN A 357 -15.63 -13.13 -21.35
CA GLN A 357 -15.29 -12.09 -20.39
C GLN A 357 -16.36 -12.00 -19.31
N TRP A 358 -15.94 -11.71 -18.10
CA TRP A 358 -16.85 -11.42 -17.01
C TRP A 358 -17.53 -10.08 -17.29
N LYS A 359 -18.79 -10.12 -17.65
CA LYS A 359 -19.63 -8.94 -17.72
C LYS A 359 -20.16 -8.65 -16.33
N VAL A 360 -19.92 -7.44 -15.90
CA VAL A 360 -20.64 -6.79 -14.81
C VAL A 360 -21.98 -6.32 -15.39
N SER A 361 -22.81 -7.27 -15.86
CA SER A 361 -24.09 -6.97 -16.46
C SER A 361 -25.06 -6.43 -15.41
N ASP A 362 -25.84 -5.42 -15.72
CA ASP A 362 -26.81 -4.70 -14.86
C ASP A 362 -26.22 -3.91 -13.67
N HIS A 363 -24.89 -3.89 -13.49
CA HIS A 363 -24.32 -3.10 -12.39
C HIS A 363 -24.37 -1.60 -12.68
N GLU A 364 -24.44 -1.18 -13.93
CA GLU A 364 -24.48 0.23 -14.29
C GLU A 364 -25.75 0.90 -13.74
N SER A 365 -26.90 0.24 -13.82
CA SER A 365 -28.14 0.71 -13.21
C SER A 365 -28.07 0.69 -11.67
N LYS A 366 -27.49 -0.37 -11.10
CA LYS A 366 -27.29 -0.49 -9.65
C LYS A 366 -26.25 0.52 -9.13
N PHE A 367 -25.18 0.75 -9.86
CA PHE A 367 -24.20 1.78 -9.53
C PHE A 367 -24.82 3.17 -9.55
N THR A 368 -25.59 3.48 -10.59
CA THR A 368 -26.28 4.77 -10.69
C THR A 368 -27.27 4.97 -9.56
N GLN A 369 -28.04 3.94 -9.23
CA GLN A 369 -29.00 3.99 -8.11
C GLN A 369 -28.28 4.17 -6.78
N PHE A 370 -27.20 3.39 -6.55
CA PHE A 370 -26.40 3.47 -5.32
C PHE A 370 -25.72 4.85 -5.19
N TRP A 371 -25.14 5.35 -6.28
CA TRP A 371 -24.53 6.68 -6.32
C TRP A 371 -25.55 7.76 -5.93
N LYS A 372 -26.71 7.76 -6.58
CA LYS A 372 -27.76 8.73 -6.31
C LYS A 372 -28.23 8.69 -4.85
N GLN A 373 -28.39 7.51 -4.30
CA GLN A 373 -28.77 7.33 -2.90
C GLN A 373 -27.70 7.81 -1.92
N ALA A 374 -26.44 7.54 -2.24
CA ALA A 374 -25.29 8.05 -1.46
C ALA A 374 -25.21 9.58 -1.53
N GLU A 375 -25.40 10.17 -2.72
CA GLU A 375 -25.43 11.61 -2.95
C GLU A 375 -26.55 12.29 -2.13
N GLU A 376 -27.81 11.79 -2.22
CA GLU A 376 -28.95 12.31 -1.47
C GLU A 376 -28.73 12.23 0.06
N THR A 377 -28.14 11.13 0.52
CA THR A 377 -27.87 10.95 1.96
C THR A 377 -26.76 11.88 2.42
N THR A 378 -25.70 12.04 1.61
CA THR A 378 -24.60 12.97 1.93
C THR A 378 -25.07 14.41 1.91
N GLU A 379 -25.92 14.79 0.94
CA GLU A 379 -26.48 16.14 0.86
C GLU A 379 -27.29 16.47 2.13
N ARG A 380 -28.10 15.53 2.60
CA ARG A 380 -28.84 15.72 3.87
C ARG A 380 -27.90 15.92 5.05
N LEU A 381 -26.86 15.11 5.16
CA LEU A 381 -25.85 15.24 6.22
C LEU A 381 -25.17 16.62 6.19
N ILE A 382 -24.67 17.03 5.02
CA ILE A 382 -23.97 18.31 4.86
C ILE A 382 -24.89 19.49 5.17
N ARG A 383 -26.19 19.43 4.77
CA ARG A 383 -27.16 20.47 5.12
C ARG A 383 -27.47 20.51 6.61
N GLU A 384 -27.56 19.37 7.28
CA GLU A 384 -27.78 19.27 8.71
C GLU A 384 -26.61 19.87 9.51
N HIS A 385 -25.39 19.75 9.01
CA HIS A 385 -24.17 20.23 9.62
C HIS A 385 -23.55 21.44 8.89
N TRP A 386 -24.38 22.24 8.22
CA TRP A 386 -23.91 23.32 7.38
C TRP A 386 -23.13 24.39 8.15
N GLU A 387 -23.54 24.73 9.37
CA GLU A 387 -22.85 25.68 10.24
C GLU A 387 -21.41 25.22 10.58
N GLU A 388 -21.19 23.91 10.70
CA GLU A 388 -19.86 23.34 10.91
C GLU A 388 -19.00 23.47 9.64
N VAL A 389 -19.59 23.26 8.45
CA VAL A 389 -18.91 23.45 7.16
C VAL A 389 -18.49 24.90 6.98
N GLU A 390 -19.38 25.86 7.24
CA GLU A 390 -19.07 27.29 7.13
C GLU A 390 -17.97 27.72 8.10
N ALA A 391 -18.01 27.22 9.33
CA ALA A 391 -16.99 27.55 10.34
C ALA A 391 -15.60 27.01 9.97
N ILE A 392 -15.53 25.77 9.44
CA ILE A 392 -14.26 25.17 9.00
C ILE A 392 -13.76 25.87 7.74
N ALA A 393 -14.63 26.14 6.75
CA ALA A 393 -14.26 26.86 5.54
C ALA A 393 -13.73 28.26 5.85
N GLY A 394 -14.40 28.99 6.72
CA GLY A 394 -13.94 30.31 7.18
C GLY A 394 -12.58 30.24 7.86
N ALA A 395 -12.36 29.28 8.74
CA ALA A 395 -11.07 29.08 9.39
C ALA A 395 -9.95 28.68 8.41
N LEU A 396 -10.27 27.89 7.35
CA LEU A 396 -9.31 27.57 6.29
C LEU A 396 -8.97 28.80 5.44
N LEU A 397 -9.93 29.68 5.16
CA LEU A 397 -9.68 30.93 4.45
C LEU A 397 -8.79 31.90 5.23
N ASP A 398 -8.88 31.89 6.56
CA ASP A 398 -8.07 32.73 7.42
C ASP A 398 -6.63 32.22 7.60
N ARG A 399 -6.43 30.91 7.64
CA ARG A 399 -5.17 30.28 8.08
C ARG A 399 -4.53 29.34 7.09
N ASP A 400 -5.18 29.06 5.96
CA ASP A 400 -4.80 28.11 4.90
C ASP A 400 -4.69 26.64 5.34
N ASP A 401 -4.52 26.38 6.64
CA ASP A 401 -4.16 25.10 7.20
C ASP A 401 -4.69 24.93 8.62
N LEU A 402 -5.33 23.81 8.90
CA LEU A 402 -5.90 23.46 10.20
C LEU A 402 -5.46 22.09 10.65
N SER A 403 -4.99 21.96 11.88
CA SER A 403 -4.77 20.67 12.53
C SER A 403 -6.09 19.99 12.85
N GLY A 404 -6.07 18.65 12.96
CA GLY A 404 -7.27 17.90 13.34
C GLY A 404 -7.86 18.30 14.68
N LYS A 405 -7.03 18.74 15.65
CA LYS A 405 -7.50 19.26 16.95
C LYS A 405 -8.31 20.54 16.78
N GLU A 406 -7.81 21.49 15.98
CA GLU A 406 -8.52 22.75 15.71
C GLU A 406 -9.84 22.49 15.00
N ILE A 407 -9.90 21.54 14.05
CA ILE A 407 -11.14 21.17 13.36
C ILE A 407 -12.16 20.62 14.34
N VAL A 408 -11.75 19.71 15.24
CA VAL A 408 -12.63 19.16 16.27
C VAL A 408 -13.12 20.26 17.23
N GLU A 409 -12.24 21.18 17.64
CA GLU A 409 -12.62 22.32 18.49
C GLU A 409 -13.65 23.23 17.81
N ILE A 410 -13.49 23.51 16.51
CA ILE A 410 -14.45 24.31 15.72
C ILE A 410 -15.82 23.60 15.69
N ILE A 411 -15.85 22.31 15.36
CA ILE A 411 -17.09 21.54 15.31
C ILE A 411 -17.80 21.55 16.68
N GLN A 412 -17.06 21.39 17.78
CA GLN A 412 -17.62 21.39 19.12
C GLN A 412 -18.16 22.76 19.55
N GLN A 413 -17.48 23.85 19.17
CA GLN A 413 -17.95 25.21 19.44
C GLN A 413 -19.27 25.51 18.73
N VAL A 414 -19.42 25.03 17.49
CA VAL A 414 -20.65 25.19 16.71
C VAL A 414 -21.76 24.27 17.21
N SER A 415 -21.47 22.98 17.38
CA SER A 415 -22.50 21.98 17.76
C SER A 415 -22.90 22.01 19.23
N GLY A 416 -22.09 22.62 20.10
CA GLY A 416 -22.32 22.65 21.56
C GLY A 416 -22.24 21.26 22.24
N LYS A 417 -21.79 20.24 21.53
CA LYS A 417 -21.65 18.86 22.04
C LYS A 417 -20.21 18.58 22.47
N PRO A 418 -19.99 17.83 23.57
CA PRO A 418 -18.65 17.44 24.01
C PRO A 418 -17.99 16.47 23.03
N VAL A 419 -16.66 16.28 23.18
CA VAL A 419 -15.87 15.31 22.40
C VAL A 419 -16.56 13.95 22.37
N ARG A 420 -16.69 13.32 21.20
CA ARG A 420 -17.05 11.91 21.09
C ARG A 420 -15.93 11.08 21.71
N GLU A 421 -16.04 10.74 22.97
CA GLU A 421 -15.31 9.62 23.55
C GLU A 421 -16.06 8.34 23.11
N GLY A 422 -15.61 7.71 22.02
CA GLY A 422 -15.81 6.30 21.68
C GLY A 422 -17.17 5.63 21.90
N GLU A 423 -18.28 6.35 22.07
CA GLU A 423 -19.60 5.76 22.24
C GLU A 423 -20.35 5.75 20.89
N ASP A 424 -20.66 4.52 20.47
CA ASP A 424 -21.50 4.18 19.32
C ASP A 424 -22.90 4.78 19.46
N GLU A 425 -23.10 6.04 19.05
CA GLU A 425 -24.45 6.44 18.67
C GLU A 425 -24.79 5.79 17.32
N PRO A 426 -26.02 5.25 17.17
CA PRO A 426 -26.31 4.35 16.07
C PRO A 426 -26.33 5.09 14.74
N VAL A 427 -25.19 5.05 14.04
CA VAL A 427 -25.08 5.26 12.60
C VAL A 427 -26.00 4.27 11.85
N GLU A 428 -26.54 3.27 12.56
CA GLU A 428 -27.48 2.27 12.07
C GLU A 428 -28.74 2.87 11.44
N GLU A 429 -29.27 4.01 11.90
CA GLU A 429 -30.43 4.63 11.26
C GLU A 429 -30.07 5.32 9.93
N LEU A 430 -28.93 5.97 9.84
CA LEU A 430 -28.45 6.59 8.60
C LEU A 430 -28.04 5.53 7.56
N VAL A 431 -27.56 4.38 8.03
CA VAL A 431 -27.12 3.27 7.20
C VAL A 431 -28.27 2.33 6.85
N ALA A 432 -29.24 2.15 7.73
CA ALA A 432 -30.47 1.41 7.43
C ALA A 432 -31.27 2.08 6.29
N ALA A 433 -31.22 3.41 6.19
CA ALA A 433 -31.78 4.15 5.06
C ALA A 433 -30.97 3.97 3.76
N SER A 434 -29.70 3.56 3.84
CA SER A 434 -28.79 3.37 2.69
C SER A 434 -28.66 1.91 2.23
N HIS A 435 -29.44 0.96 2.76
CA HIS A 435 -29.47 -0.39 2.21
C HIS A 435 -30.12 -0.39 0.82
N PRO A 436 -29.36 -0.52 -0.27
CA PRO A 436 -29.91 -0.49 -1.61
C PRO A 436 -30.62 -1.78 -2.02
N VAL A 437 -30.68 -2.78 -1.15
CA VAL A 437 -31.40 -4.03 -1.42
C VAL A 437 -32.11 -4.46 -0.14
N ALA A 438 -33.37 -4.10 -0.02
CA ALA A 438 -34.30 -5.02 0.59
C ALA A 438 -34.22 -6.30 -0.26
N LEU A 439 -33.48 -7.30 0.24
CA LEU A 439 -33.63 -8.66 -0.25
C LEU A 439 -35.12 -8.94 -0.17
N SER A 440 -35.78 -9.07 -1.34
CA SER A 440 -37.19 -9.41 -1.45
C SER A 440 -37.45 -10.52 -0.46
N ASP A 441 -38.39 -10.24 0.43
CA ASP A 441 -38.93 -11.11 1.43
C ASP A 441 -39.41 -12.42 0.79
N ASN A 442 -38.51 -13.40 0.69
CA ASN A 442 -38.90 -14.79 0.56
C ASN A 442 -38.91 -15.35 1.97
N GLY A 443 -40.12 -15.37 2.54
CA GLY A 443 -40.36 -15.89 3.84
C GLY A 443 -39.72 -17.25 4.06
N ASP A 444 -38.73 -17.29 4.91
CA ASP A 444 -38.45 -18.46 5.75
C ASP A 444 -37.57 -18.08 6.94
N LYS A 445 -38.18 -18.18 8.09
CA LYS A 445 -37.70 -18.50 9.43
C LYS A 445 -36.33 -18.00 9.88
N GLN A 446 -36.37 -17.01 10.76
CA GLN A 446 -35.23 -16.62 11.62
C GLN A 446 -34.57 -17.84 12.28
N PRO A 447 -33.26 -18.01 12.22
CA PRO A 447 -32.56 -18.97 13.07
C PRO A 447 -32.52 -18.46 14.51
N LYS A 448 -33.08 -19.28 15.44
CA LYS A 448 -33.07 -19.03 16.89
C LYS A 448 -31.63 -18.77 17.37
N LYS A 449 -31.43 -17.67 18.10
CA LYS A 449 -30.19 -17.33 18.80
C LYS A 449 -29.68 -18.55 19.58
N ALA A 450 -28.49 -19.07 19.20
CA ALA A 450 -27.83 -20.12 19.95
C ALA A 450 -27.34 -19.56 21.29
N LYS A 451 -27.83 -20.16 22.39
CA LYS A 451 -27.34 -19.86 23.74
C LYS A 451 -25.83 -20.17 23.81
N LYS A 452 -25.01 -19.18 24.19
CA LYS A 452 -23.61 -19.37 24.59
C LYS A 452 -23.55 -20.43 25.69
N LYS A 453 -22.92 -21.57 25.41
CA LYS A 453 -22.51 -22.53 26.46
C LYS A 453 -21.18 -22.06 27.03
N GLU A 454 -21.16 -21.88 28.34
CA GLU A 454 -19.90 -21.64 29.08
C GLU A 454 -18.98 -22.85 28.94
N PRO A 455 -17.65 -22.62 28.84
CA PRO A 455 -16.67 -23.71 28.77
C PRO A 455 -16.52 -24.34 30.17
N LYS A 456 -16.61 -25.68 30.23
CA LYS A 456 -16.32 -26.46 31.42
C LYS A 456 -14.80 -26.47 31.70
N PRO A 457 -14.37 -26.44 32.97
CA PRO A 457 -12.95 -26.49 33.33
C PRO A 457 -12.36 -27.85 32.96
N ILE A 458 -11.13 -27.81 32.45
CA ILE A 458 -10.30 -28.99 32.18
C ILE A 458 -9.64 -29.37 33.51
N GLU A 459 -10.03 -30.52 34.05
CA GLU A 459 -9.27 -31.22 35.13
C GLU A 459 -7.99 -31.86 34.54
N ARG A 460 -6.94 -31.78 35.31
CA ARG A 460 -5.60 -32.25 34.97
C ARG A 460 -5.51 -33.78 34.88
#